data_41a4621034d7f7f01f54dc12f119ee22
#
_entry.id   41a4621034d7f7f01f54dc12f119ee22
#
_cell.length_a   1.000
_cell.length_b   1.000
_cell.length_c   1.000
_cell.angle_alpha   90.00
_cell.angle_beta   90.00
_cell.angle_gamma   90.00
#
_symmetry.space_group_name_H-M   'P 1'
#
loop_
_entity.id
_entity.type
_entity.pdbx_description
1 polymer ?
#
loop_
_entity_poly.entity_id
_entity_poly.type
_entity_poly.pdbx_seq_one_letter_code
_entity_poly.pdbx_strand_id
1 'polypeptide(L)'
;DCYIADLAHPDSGDTVHSDGVQIFGYPSLTAENISFDNCRFEVPAIPGGGSYVNACLMIAPEKSGAKGIYFTNCILNGGGYAIYTLVKDGFSLENVVLCNISVGDAARYGTFYHRNVTAGVTMENIYTTDTLYVGSRFVDEEGRIHFSVTNDTAQERKLMIVTPRQTIILPVKACPPYEDRTADMTFEDFPFDIDVVVPGAQWAVCYDITDGCTQIALYAERKR
;
A
#
# COMPACT_ATOMS: atom_id res chain seq x y z
N ASP A 1 10.86 12.95 14.14
CA ASP A 1 10.06 13.49 13.03
C ASP A 1 10.84 13.33 11.73
N CYS A 2 10.26 12.72 10.71
CA CYS A 2 10.79 12.72 9.35
C CYS A 2 9.67 12.60 8.30
N TYR A 3 9.99 13.02 7.08
CA TYR A 3 9.15 12.85 5.92
C TYR A 3 9.95 12.17 4.82
N ILE A 4 9.48 11.01 4.38
CA ILE A 4 10.09 10.20 3.32
C ILE A 4 9.11 10.17 2.17
N ALA A 5 9.49 10.74 1.03
CA ALA A 5 8.68 10.83 -0.17
C ALA A 5 9.56 10.81 -1.43
N ASP A 6 8.91 10.81 -2.58
CA ASP A 6 9.54 10.94 -3.90
C ASP A 6 10.67 9.90 -4.14
N LEU A 7 10.43 8.67 -3.70
CA LEU A 7 11.39 7.58 -3.93
C LEU A 7 11.63 7.41 -5.42
N ALA A 8 12.91 7.41 -5.81
CA ALA A 8 13.33 7.27 -7.18
C ALA A 8 12.79 5.99 -7.80
N HIS A 9 12.28 6.12 -9.01
CA HIS A 9 11.70 5.07 -9.78
C HIS A 9 12.42 4.94 -11.12
N PRO A 10 12.99 3.80 -11.46
CA PRO A 10 13.56 3.62 -12.80
C PRO A 10 12.44 3.51 -13.85
N ASP A 11 12.56 4.28 -14.91
CA ASP A 11 11.63 4.29 -16.05
C ASP A 11 11.66 3.01 -16.89
N SER A 12 12.53 2.08 -16.56
CA SER A 12 12.72 0.85 -17.34
C SER A 12 12.54 -0.38 -16.48
N GLY A 13 11.63 -1.24 -16.85
CA GLY A 13 11.31 -2.62 -16.45
C GLY A 13 12.26 -3.47 -15.61
N ASP A 14 13.23 -2.89 -14.95
CA ASP A 14 14.10 -3.55 -13.99
C ASP A 14 13.37 -3.69 -12.65
N THR A 15 13.54 -4.83 -12.05
CA THR A 15 13.03 -5.19 -10.73
C THR A 15 13.77 -4.41 -9.63
N VAL A 16 13.58 -3.10 -9.58
CA VAL A 16 14.09 -2.31 -8.46
C VAL A 16 13.04 -2.32 -7.36
N HIS A 17 13.42 -2.81 -6.22
CA HIS A 17 12.63 -2.77 -5.01
C HIS A 17 12.97 -1.48 -4.25
N SER A 18 12.03 -0.56 -4.16
CA SER A 18 12.13 0.60 -3.30
C SER A 18 11.16 0.43 -2.13
N ASP A 19 11.59 0.79 -0.94
CA ASP A 19 10.79 0.78 0.28
C ASP A 19 10.92 2.13 0.97
N GLY A 20 9.89 2.54 1.69
CA GLY A 20 10.00 3.74 2.54
C GLY A 20 11.06 3.55 3.62
N VAL A 21 11.00 2.43 4.29
CA VAL A 21 12.06 1.92 5.19
C VAL A 21 12.23 0.43 4.97
N GLN A 22 13.47 0.00 4.84
CA GLN A 22 13.82 -1.41 4.82
C GLN A 22 14.74 -1.76 5.99
N ILE A 23 14.25 -2.62 6.88
CA ILE A 23 15.06 -3.24 7.92
C ILE A 23 15.56 -4.58 7.39
N PHE A 24 16.79 -4.60 6.92
CA PHE A 24 17.42 -5.76 6.32
C PHE A 24 18.60 -6.21 7.16
N GLY A 25 18.62 -7.46 7.55
CA GLY A 25 19.72 -8.01 8.35
C GLY A 25 20.95 -8.36 7.51
N TYR A 26 22.11 -8.15 8.07
CA TYR A 26 23.39 -8.61 7.53
C TYR A 26 23.79 -9.93 8.18
N PRO A 27 24.53 -10.82 7.51
CA PRO A 27 25.02 -12.04 8.14
C PRO A 27 25.76 -11.72 9.46
N SER A 28 25.36 -12.39 10.54
CA SER A 28 25.91 -12.22 11.89
C SER A 28 25.67 -10.87 12.57
N LEU A 29 24.86 -9.98 11.99
CA LEU A 29 24.51 -8.70 12.60
C LEU A 29 22.98 -8.55 12.67
N THR A 30 22.45 -8.55 13.88
CA THR A 30 21.03 -8.26 14.13
C THR A 30 20.79 -6.75 13.99
N ALA A 31 19.70 -6.38 13.30
CA ALA A 31 19.26 -4.99 13.29
C ALA A 31 18.60 -4.67 14.64
N GLU A 32 19.16 -3.70 15.38
CA GLU A 32 18.72 -3.45 16.77
C GLU A 32 18.48 -1.97 17.07
N ASN A 33 17.49 -1.73 17.93
CA ASN A 33 17.24 -0.43 18.55
C ASN A 33 16.99 0.70 17.54
N ILE A 34 16.10 0.43 16.57
CA ILE A 34 15.70 1.39 15.53
C ILE A 34 14.32 1.93 15.89
N SER A 35 14.19 3.25 15.91
CA SER A 35 12.93 3.91 16.26
C SER A 35 12.57 5.00 15.25
N PHE A 36 11.32 4.98 14.80
CA PHE A 36 10.69 6.04 14.03
C PHE A 36 9.47 6.54 14.81
N ASP A 37 9.48 7.79 15.17
CA ASP A 37 8.38 8.44 15.87
C ASP A 37 7.92 9.68 15.12
N ASN A 38 6.59 9.83 14.95
CA ASN A 38 5.98 10.94 14.25
C ASN A 38 6.54 11.14 12.82
N CYS A 39 6.64 10.04 12.07
CA CYS A 39 7.17 10.04 10.72
C CYS A 39 6.07 9.80 9.69
N ARG A 40 6.24 10.39 8.51
CA ARG A 40 5.34 10.19 7.38
C ARG A 40 6.09 9.57 6.21
N PHE A 41 5.53 8.51 5.65
CA PHE A 41 6.06 7.78 4.52
C PHE A 41 5.06 7.87 3.37
N GLU A 42 5.45 8.57 2.31
CA GLU A 42 4.70 8.71 1.06
C GLU A 42 5.40 7.88 -0.01
N VAL A 43 4.94 6.68 -0.18
CA VAL A 43 5.51 5.73 -1.13
C VAL A 43 4.49 5.50 -2.22
N PRO A 44 4.53 6.27 -3.32
CA PRO A 44 3.49 6.21 -4.32
C PRO A 44 3.40 4.83 -4.96
N ALA A 45 2.18 4.35 -5.15
CA ALA A 45 1.93 3.23 -6.04
C ALA A 45 2.30 3.63 -7.45
N ILE A 46 3.09 2.81 -8.14
CA ILE A 46 3.57 3.12 -9.47
C ILE A 46 2.52 2.79 -10.51
N PRO A 47 2.14 3.76 -11.35
CA PRO A 47 1.29 3.49 -12.49
C PRO A 47 1.99 2.61 -13.51
N GLY A 48 1.31 1.60 -14.03
CA GLY A 48 1.79 0.85 -15.17
C GLY A 48 2.55 -0.45 -14.90
N GLY A 49 2.66 -0.88 -13.66
CA GLY A 49 2.98 -2.28 -13.32
C GLY A 49 4.39 -2.78 -13.55
N GLY A 50 5.37 -1.92 -13.75
CA GLY A 50 6.74 -2.35 -14.14
C GLY A 50 7.77 -2.36 -13.04
N SER A 51 7.59 -1.67 -11.94
CA SER A 51 8.53 -1.68 -10.83
C SER A 51 7.80 -1.54 -9.50
N TYR A 52 8.35 -2.15 -8.51
CA TYR A 52 7.65 -2.41 -7.28
C TYR A 52 8.20 -1.56 -6.16
N VAL A 53 7.39 -0.63 -5.70
CA VAL A 53 7.53 -0.21 -4.32
C VAL A 53 6.90 -1.30 -3.48
N ASN A 54 7.72 -2.07 -2.75
CA ASN A 54 7.23 -3.19 -1.97
C ASN A 54 6.38 -2.76 -0.80
N ALA A 55 6.90 -1.83 0.01
CA ALA A 55 6.21 -1.43 1.22
C ALA A 55 6.59 -0.02 1.69
N CYS A 56 5.71 0.62 2.46
CA CYS A 56 6.14 1.76 3.25
C CYS A 56 7.12 1.33 4.34
N LEU A 57 6.78 0.28 5.07
CA LEU A 57 7.63 -0.33 6.09
C LEU A 57 7.92 -1.77 5.71
N MET A 58 9.17 -2.09 5.39
CA MET A 58 9.62 -3.45 5.15
C MET A 58 10.55 -3.90 6.27
N ILE A 59 10.08 -4.81 7.12
CA ILE A 59 10.85 -5.42 8.19
C ILE A 59 11.13 -6.87 7.78
N ALA A 60 12.21 -7.05 7.04
CA ALA A 60 12.55 -8.33 6.41
C ALA A 60 14.02 -8.69 6.65
N PRO A 61 14.42 -9.05 7.87
CA PRO A 61 15.79 -9.43 8.18
C PRO A 61 16.12 -10.82 7.63
N GLU A 62 16.36 -10.90 6.35
CA GLU A 62 16.55 -12.16 5.63
C GLU A 62 17.82 -12.92 5.96
N LYS A 63 18.80 -12.29 6.59
CA LYS A 63 20.12 -12.88 6.88
C LYS A 63 20.50 -12.84 8.35
N SER A 64 19.59 -12.33 9.20
CA SER A 64 19.76 -12.25 10.64
C SER A 64 18.40 -12.07 11.30
N GLY A 65 18.35 -11.71 12.58
CA GLY A 65 17.14 -11.24 13.26
C GLY A 65 17.01 -9.73 13.24
N ALA A 66 15.89 -9.23 13.77
CA ALA A 66 15.70 -7.83 14.13
C ALA A 66 15.12 -7.73 15.54
N LYS A 67 15.56 -6.73 16.31
CA LYS A 67 15.18 -6.58 17.71
C LYS A 67 15.04 -5.12 18.12
N GLY A 68 14.00 -4.81 18.89
CA GLY A 68 13.76 -3.47 19.38
C GLY A 68 13.53 -2.47 18.25
N ILE A 69 12.60 -2.79 17.37
CA ILE A 69 12.21 -1.95 16.23
C ILE A 69 10.87 -1.29 16.57
N TYR A 70 10.83 0.03 16.53
CA TYR A 70 9.65 0.80 16.94
C TYR A 70 9.21 1.75 15.86
N PHE A 71 7.96 1.67 15.45
CA PHE A 71 7.27 2.68 14.67
C PHE A 71 6.08 3.17 15.48
N THR A 72 6.12 4.46 15.85
CA THR A 72 5.07 5.08 16.66
C THR A 72 4.59 6.37 16.04
N ASN A 73 3.28 6.62 16.11
CA ASN A 73 2.66 7.85 15.61
C ASN A 73 2.98 8.14 14.14
N CYS A 74 3.08 7.11 13.32
CA CYS A 74 3.47 7.24 11.92
C CYS A 74 2.28 7.23 10.98
N ILE A 75 2.44 7.87 9.82
CA ILE A 75 1.51 7.85 8.70
C ILE A 75 2.17 7.12 7.54
N LEU A 76 1.46 6.13 6.98
CA LEU A 76 1.93 5.30 5.87
C LEU A 76 0.97 5.48 4.70
N ASN A 77 1.47 5.95 3.57
CA ASN A 77 0.68 6.10 2.36
C ASN A 77 1.32 5.35 1.19
N GLY A 78 0.57 4.45 0.59
CA GLY A 78 0.96 3.73 -0.62
C GLY A 78 1.85 2.50 -0.38
N GLY A 79 2.64 2.16 -1.37
CA GLY A 79 3.43 0.94 -1.43
C GLY A 79 2.68 -0.25 -2.06
N GLY A 80 3.33 -1.37 -2.21
CA GLY A 80 2.70 -2.64 -2.52
C GLY A 80 1.90 -3.12 -1.30
N TYR A 81 2.55 -3.19 -0.16
CA TYR A 81 1.93 -3.28 1.17
C TYR A 81 2.31 -2.07 2.00
N ALA A 82 1.43 -1.62 2.90
CA ALA A 82 1.83 -0.56 3.83
C ALA A 82 2.87 -1.09 4.84
N ILE A 83 2.64 -2.28 5.36
CA ILE A 83 3.51 -2.94 6.34
C ILE A 83 3.82 -4.36 5.85
N TYR A 84 5.10 -4.62 5.64
CA TYR A 84 5.61 -5.91 5.20
C TYR A 84 6.54 -6.47 6.26
N THR A 85 6.24 -7.64 6.79
CA THR A 85 7.11 -8.36 7.72
C THR A 85 7.42 -9.76 7.21
N LEU A 86 8.70 -10.11 7.21
CA LEU A 86 9.16 -11.42 6.75
C LEU A 86 10.31 -11.90 7.64
N VAL A 87 10.28 -13.18 7.96
CA VAL A 87 11.39 -13.85 8.62
C VAL A 87 11.77 -15.09 7.83
N LYS A 88 13.05 -15.29 7.57
CA LYS A 88 13.57 -16.55 7.04
C LYS A 88 13.83 -17.57 8.15
N ASP A 89 13.82 -18.83 7.78
CA ASP A 89 14.03 -19.93 8.72
C ASP A 89 15.32 -19.77 9.54
N GLY A 90 15.19 -19.94 10.85
CA GLY A 90 16.30 -19.82 11.79
C GLY A 90 16.55 -18.40 12.33
N PHE A 91 15.76 -17.41 11.91
CA PHE A 91 15.81 -16.04 12.44
C PHE A 91 14.53 -15.68 13.16
N SER A 92 14.55 -14.56 13.88
CA SER A 92 13.39 -14.08 14.63
C SER A 92 13.26 -12.57 14.58
N LEU A 93 12.03 -12.10 14.83
CA LEU A 93 11.73 -10.74 15.22
C LEU A 93 11.51 -10.72 16.74
N GLU A 94 12.13 -9.77 17.43
CA GLU A 94 11.99 -9.61 18.86
C GLU A 94 11.66 -8.16 19.19
N ASN A 95 10.57 -7.95 19.92
CA ASN A 95 10.16 -6.63 20.37
C ASN A 95 10.07 -5.61 19.20
N VAL A 96 9.36 -6.00 18.14
CA VAL A 96 8.96 -5.11 17.05
C VAL A 96 7.59 -4.54 17.40
N VAL A 97 7.48 -3.23 17.52
CA VAL A 97 6.25 -2.54 17.95
C VAL A 97 5.83 -1.55 16.89
N LEU A 98 4.59 -1.70 16.43
CA LEU A 98 3.89 -0.79 15.55
C LEU A 98 2.70 -0.22 16.33
N CYS A 99 2.75 1.04 16.70
CA CYS A 99 1.75 1.66 17.57
C CYS A 99 1.31 3.03 17.05
N ASN A 100 0.01 3.27 17.05
CA ASN A 100 -0.60 4.50 16.54
C ASN A 100 -0.19 4.77 15.08
N ILE A 101 -0.40 3.79 14.23
CA ILE A 101 -0.09 3.91 12.79
C ILE A 101 -1.37 4.23 12.03
N SER A 102 -1.35 5.32 11.26
CA SER A 102 -2.39 5.63 10.30
C SER A 102 -1.95 5.16 8.91
N VAL A 103 -2.72 4.27 8.32
CA VAL A 103 -2.56 3.87 6.93
C VAL A 103 -3.54 4.70 6.10
N GLY A 104 -3.00 5.59 5.30
CA GLY A 104 -3.75 6.50 4.44
C GLY A 104 -4.12 5.87 3.12
N ASP A 105 -3.57 6.40 2.04
CA ASP A 105 -3.81 5.86 0.70
C ASP A 105 -3.27 4.43 0.58
N ALA A 106 -4.00 3.63 -0.16
CA ALA A 106 -3.79 2.20 -0.19
C ALA A 106 -2.42 1.79 -0.66
N ALA A 107 -1.91 0.87 0.04
CA ALA A 107 -1.01 -0.10 -0.49
C ALA A 107 -1.71 -0.96 -1.56
N ARG A 108 -1.07 -1.21 -2.69
CA ARG A 108 -1.64 -1.92 -3.83
C ARG A 108 -2.21 -3.30 -3.50
N TYR A 109 -1.56 -4.02 -2.59
CA TYR A 109 -1.92 -5.39 -2.23
C TYR A 109 -2.51 -5.51 -0.82
N GLY A 110 -2.74 -4.40 -0.15
CA GLY A 110 -3.33 -4.34 1.18
C GLY A 110 -2.41 -3.79 2.27
N THR A 111 -2.97 -3.67 3.46
CA THR A 111 -2.27 -3.02 4.57
C THR A 111 -1.09 -3.85 5.08
N PHE A 112 -1.26 -5.16 5.17
CA PHE A 112 -0.29 -6.05 5.81
C PHE A 112 0.14 -7.20 4.91
N TYR A 113 1.42 -7.55 5.02
CA TYR A 113 1.96 -8.82 4.59
C TYR A 113 2.86 -9.39 5.68
N HIS A 114 2.57 -10.60 6.13
CA HIS A 114 3.40 -11.32 7.09
C HIS A 114 3.78 -12.69 6.54
N ARG A 115 5.06 -13.00 6.57
CA ARG A 115 5.54 -14.31 6.15
C ARG A 115 6.46 -14.89 7.20
N ASN A 116 6.12 -16.10 7.66
CA ASN A 116 6.87 -16.84 8.69
C ASN A 116 7.05 -16.07 10.01
N VAL A 117 6.24 -15.04 10.27
CA VAL A 117 6.27 -14.27 11.51
C VAL A 117 5.31 -14.93 12.49
N THR A 118 5.84 -15.67 13.44
CA THR A 118 5.04 -16.40 14.43
C THR A 118 4.96 -15.72 15.79
N ALA A 119 5.88 -14.79 16.05
CA ALA A 119 5.95 -14.04 17.32
C ALA A 119 6.84 -12.79 17.19
N GLY A 120 6.86 -11.98 18.23
CA GLY A 120 7.80 -10.85 18.35
C GLY A 120 7.37 -9.55 17.69
N VAL A 121 6.19 -9.51 17.08
CA VAL A 121 5.59 -8.30 16.52
C VAL A 121 4.32 -7.96 17.30
N THR A 122 4.23 -6.74 17.80
CA THR A 122 3.06 -6.15 18.44
C THR A 122 2.51 -5.04 17.55
N MET A 123 1.21 -5.07 17.30
CA MET A 123 0.50 -4.05 16.54
C MET A 123 -0.65 -3.51 17.38
N GLU A 124 -0.61 -2.21 17.67
CA GLU A 124 -1.62 -1.54 18.50
C GLU A 124 -2.06 -0.24 17.82
N ASN A 125 -3.38 0.00 17.83
CA ASN A 125 -3.95 1.23 17.27
C ASN A 125 -3.52 1.45 15.80
N ILE A 126 -3.69 0.44 14.97
CA ILE A 126 -3.48 0.57 13.53
C ILE A 126 -4.79 1.03 12.92
N TYR A 127 -4.81 2.24 12.40
CA TYR A 127 -5.96 2.86 11.78
C TYR A 127 -5.88 2.69 10.28
N THR A 128 -6.73 1.85 9.74
CA THR A 128 -6.96 1.76 8.30
C THR A 128 -8.24 2.49 7.96
N THR A 129 -8.36 2.99 6.76
CA THR A 129 -9.64 3.53 6.31
C THR A 129 -10.60 2.37 6.02
N ASP A 130 -11.87 2.53 6.37
CA ASP A 130 -12.93 1.55 6.06
C ASP A 130 -13.56 1.81 4.68
N THR A 131 -12.81 2.38 3.75
CA THR A 131 -13.30 2.78 2.43
C THR A 131 -12.44 2.17 1.32
N LEU A 132 -12.92 2.27 0.09
CA LEU A 132 -12.09 2.04 -1.09
C LEU A 132 -10.92 3.03 -1.15
N TYR A 133 -9.86 2.59 -1.80
CA TYR A 133 -8.70 3.44 -2.04
C TYR A 133 -8.38 3.60 -3.52
N VAL A 134 -7.78 4.72 -3.85
CA VAL A 134 -7.18 4.92 -5.17
C VAL A 134 -5.66 4.93 -5.02
N GLY A 135 -5.04 3.81 -5.36
CA GLY A 135 -3.58 3.62 -5.23
C GLY A 135 -2.80 4.36 -6.28
N SER A 136 -3.28 4.39 -7.52
CA SER A 136 -2.63 5.15 -8.59
C SER A 136 -3.63 5.84 -9.49
N ARG A 137 -3.20 6.94 -10.09
CA ARG A 137 -3.95 7.66 -11.13
C ARG A 137 -2.99 8.30 -12.11
N PHE A 138 -3.22 8.08 -13.38
CA PHE A 138 -2.42 8.68 -14.43
C PHE A 138 -3.25 8.86 -15.71
N VAL A 139 -2.72 9.62 -16.65
CA VAL A 139 -3.29 9.78 -18.00
C VAL A 139 -2.35 9.15 -18.99
N ASP A 140 -2.89 8.28 -19.83
CA ASP A 140 -2.12 7.67 -20.90
C ASP A 140 -1.96 8.59 -22.12
N GLU A 141 -1.24 8.11 -23.12
CA GLU A 141 -0.97 8.85 -24.36
C GLU A 141 -2.25 9.16 -25.17
N GLU A 142 -3.31 8.37 -25.01
CA GLU A 142 -4.60 8.60 -25.63
C GLU A 142 -5.53 9.52 -24.81
N GLY A 143 -5.03 10.07 -23.70
CA GLY A 143 -5.80 10.97 -22.84
C GLY A 143 -6.86 10.27 -21.99
N ARG A 144 -6.71 8.97 -21.74
CA ARG A 144 -7.60 8.23 -20.84
C ARG A 144 -7.05 8.30 -19.41
N ILE A 145 -7.94 8.53 -18.46
CA ILE A 145 -7.58 8.52 -17.04
C ILE A 145 -7.67 7.09 -16.52
N HIS A 146 -6.62 6.64 -15.89
CA HIS A 146 -6.52 5.34 -15.23
C HIS A 146 -6.59 5.53 -13.73
N PHE A 147 -7.38 4.67 -13.06
CA PHE A 147 -7.43 4.56 -11.61
C PHE A 147 -7.20 3.10 -11.22
N SER A 148 -6.21 2.85 -10.37
CA SER A 148 -6.10 1.59 -9.63
C SER A 148 -6.84 1.76 -8.33
N VAL A 149 -7.89 0.96 -8.12
CA VAL A 149 -8.76 1.04 -6.94
C VAL A 149 -8.72 -0.27 -6.20
N THR A 150 -8.40 -0.21 -4.93
CA THR A 150 -8.26 -1.37 -4.04
C THR A 150 -9.34 -1.35 -2.97
N ASN A 151 -9.89 -2.51 -2.66
CA ASN A 151 -10.75 -2.75 -1.51
C ASN A 151 -9.99 -3.60 -0.47
N ASP A 152 -9.53 -2.99 0.59
CA ASP A 152 -8.86 -3.68 1.69
C ASP A 152 -9.83 -4.02 2.85
N THR A 153 -11.13 -4.02 2.58
CA THR A 153 -12.15 -4.34 3.57
C THR A 153 -12.69 -5.76 3.39
N ALA A 154 -13.25 -6.32 4.44
CA ALA A 154 -13.87 -7.65 4.42
C ALA A 154 -15.23 -7.69 3.71
N GLN A 155 -15.69 -6.58 3.10
CA GLN A 155 -16.98 -6.47 2.45
C GLN A 155 -16.84 -5.97 1.02
N GLU A 156 -17.71 -6.45 0.14
CA GLU A 156 -17.82 -5.85 -1.20
C GLU A 156 -18.22 -4.38 -1.08
N ARG A 157 -17.51 -3.53 -1.81
CA ARG A 157 -17.74 -2.09 -1.85
C ARG A 157 -18.19 -1.63 -3.23
N LYS A 158 -18.76 -0.45 -3.29
CA LYS A 158 -19.24 0.17 -4.53
C LYS A 158 -18.45 1.43 -4.83
N LEU A 159 -17.71 1.38 -5.93
CA LEU A 159 -17.02 2.53 -6.50
C LEU A 159 -17.97 3.29 -7.41
N MET A 160 -18.03 4.61 -7.25
CA MET A 160 -18.64 5.53 -8.20
C MET A 160 -17.58 6.50 -8.74
N ILE A 161 -17.47 6.58 -10.05
CA ILE A 161 -16.61 7.57 -10.73
C ILE A 161 -17.50 8.53 -11.50
N VAL A 162 -17.38 9.81 -11.17
CA VAL A 162 -18.12 10.91 -11.81
C VAL A 162 -17.18 11.70 -12.69
N THR A 163 -17.58 11.91 -13.93
CA THR A 163 -16.87 12.72 -14.93
C THR A 163 -17.84 13.74 -15.57
N PRO A 164 -17.37 14.71 -16.36
CA PRO A 164 -18.24 15.62 -17.10
C PRO A 164 -19.22 14.93 -18.05
N ARG A 165 -18.92 13.70 -18.46
CA ARG A 165 -19.69 13.02 -19.52
C ARG A 165 -20.48 11.82 -19.04
N GLN A 166 -20.04 11.20 -17.93
CA GLN A 166 -20.67 9.94 -17.46
C GLN A 166 -20.42 9.72 -15.98
N THR A 167 -21.27 8.89 -15.41
CA THR A 167 -21.06 8.28 -14.08
C THR A 167 -20.92 6.77 -14.28
N ILE A 168 -19.87 6.21 -13.70
CA ILE A 168 -19.58 4.77 -13.72
C ILE A 168 -19.76 4.26 -12.31
N ILE A 169 -20.48 3.14 -12.14
CA ILE A 169 -20.62 2.47 -10.85
C ILE A 169 -20.17 1.02 -11.02
N LEU A 170 -19.24 0.58 -10.18
CA LEU A 170 -18.64 -0.74 -10.22
C LEU A 170 -18.61 -1.36 -8.82
N PRO A 171 -18.89 -2.67 -8.69
CA PRO A 171 -18.57 -3.40 -7.47
C PRO A 171 -17.06 -3.65 -7.40
N VAL A 172 -16.50 -3.55 -6.21
CA VAL A 172 -15.13 -3.95 -5.89
C VAL A 172 -15.21 -5.03 -4.83
N LYS A 173 -14.81 -6.24 -5.16
CA LYS A 173 -14.95 -7.40 -4.29
C LYS A 173 -14.22 -7.21 -2.97
N ALA A 174 -14.73 -7.89 -1.95
CA ALA A 174 -14.07 -7.95 -0.65
C ALA A 174 -12.65 -8.50 -0.75
N CYS A 175 -11.77 -7.95 0.07
CA CYS A 175 -10.45 -8.52 0.26
C CYS A 175 -10.57 -9.84 1.05
N PRO A 176 -9.87 -10.91 0.65
CA PRO A 176 -9.84 -12.12 1.45
C PRO A 176 -9.23 -11.86 2.82
N PRO A 177 -9.65 -12.63 3.85
CA PRO A 177 -9.03 -12.56 5.15
C PRO A 177 -7.51 -12.66 5.04
N TYR A 178 -6.85 -11.99 5.96
CA TYR A 178 -5.40 -11.91 5.95
C TYR A 178 -4.71 -13.30 5.95
N GLU A 179 -5.26 -14.24 6.72
CA GLU A 179 -4.76 -15.62 6.83
C GLU A 179 -4.80 -16.39 5.49
N ASP A 180 -5.66 -15.96 4.59
CA ASP A 180 -5.82 -16.58 3.27
C ASP A 180 -4.92 -15.94 2.20
N ARG A 181 -4.19 -14.88 2.55
CA ARG A 181 -3.24 -14.22 1.63
C ARG A 181 -1.88 -14.89 1.72
N THR A 182 -1.50 -15.60 0.68
CA THR A 182 -0.20 -16.27 0.60
C THR A 182 0.79 -15.45 -0.22
N ALA A 183 2.08 -15.67 0.01
CA ALA A 183 3.14 -15.01 -0.75
C ALA A 183 3.18 -15.41 -2.24
N ASP A 184 2.50 -16.49 -2.57
CA ASP A 184 2.46 -17.04 -3.92
C ASP A 184 1.23 -16.57 -4.71
N MET A 185 0.38 -15.70 -4.13
CA MET A 185 -0.75 -15.10 -4.83
C MET A 185 -0.24 -14.26 -5.99
N THR A 186 -0.77 -14.55 -7.17
CA THR A 186 -0.49 -13.76 -8.38
C THR A 186 -1.43 -12.57 -8.48
N PHE A 187 -1.14 -11.65 -9.40
CA PHE A 187 -1.97 -10.48 -9.66
C PHE A 187 -3.44 -10.82 -10.00
N GLU A 188 -3.64 -11.98 -10.64
CA GLU A 188 -4.96 -12.48 -11.02
C GLU A 188 -5.78 -12.96 -9.81
N ASP A 189 -5.09 -13.23 -8.70
CA ASP A 189 -5.71 -13.68 -7.45
C ASP A 189 -6.23 -12.52 -6.58
N PHE A 190 -6.05 -11.26 -7.01
CA PHE A 190 -6.52 -10.06 -6.31
C PHE A 190 -7.79 -9.44 -6.94
N PRO A 191 -8.96 -10.10 -6.87
CA PRO A 191 -10.20 -9.58 -7.46
C PRO A 191 -10.76 -8.35 -6.74
N PHE A 192 -10.12 -7.93 -5.66
CA PHE A 192 -10.41 -6.72 -4.89
C PHE A 192 -9.58 -5.50 -5.37
N ASP A 193 -8.67 -5.70 -6.32
CA ASP A 193 -7.96 -4.62 -7.02
C ASP A 193 -8.50 -4.53 -8.46
N ILE A 194 -8.95 -3.36 -8.85
CA ILE A 194 -9.50 -3.11 -10.19
C ILE A 194 -8.85 -1.90 -10.84
N ASP A 195 -8.50 -2.06 -12.10
CA ASP A 195 -8.10 -0.95 -12.94
C ASP A 195 -9.32 -0.40 -13.69
N VAL A 196 -9.62 0.87 -13.49
CA VAL A 196 -10.71 1.55 -14.18
C VAL A 196 -10.15 2.58 -15.15
N VAL A 197 -10.55 2.46 -16.41
CA VAL A 197 -10.14 3.38 -17.48
C VAL A 197 -11.29 4.30 -17.84
N VAL A 198 -11.05 5.61 -17.74
CA VAL A 198 -12.05 6.65 -18.05
C VAL A 198 -11.60 7.42 -19.28
N PRO A 199 -12.30 7.28 -20.43
CA PRO A 199 -11.87 7.94 -21.65
C PRO A 199 -12.16 9.44 -21.64
N GLY A 200 -11.15 10.24 -22.02
CA GLY A 200 -11.29 11.62 -22.44
C GLY A 200 -11.96 12.60 -21.45
N ALA A 201 -11.70 12.43 -20.17
CA ALA A 201 -12.26 13.30 -19.16
C ALA A 201 -11.24 14.36 -18.71
N GLN A 202 -11.69 15.62 -18.59
CA GLN A 202 -10.85 16.70 -18.05
C GLN A 202 -10.70 16.60 -16.53
N TRP A 203 -11.65 15.98 -15.88
CA TRP A 203 -11.62 15.65 -14.46
C TRP A 203 -12.45 14.40 -14.18
N ALA A 204 -12.11 13.74 -13.09
CA ALA A 204 -12.87 12.62 -12.55
C ALA A 204 -12.81 12.66 -11.03
N VAL A 205 -13.91 12.32 -10.38
CA VAL A 205 -14.01 12.18 -8.92
C VAL A 205 -14.44 10.77 -8.60
N CYS A 206 -13.71 10.13 -7.71
CA CYS A 206 -14.01 8.79 -7.24
C CYS A 206 -14.64 8.85 -5.84
N TYR A 207 -15.69 8.07 -5.65
CA TYR A 207 -16.40 7.94 -4.39
C TYR A 207 -16.55 6.47 -4.02
N ASP A 208 -16.40 6.17 -2.74
CA ASP A 208 -16.98 4.97 -2.15
C ASP A 208 -18.43 5.29 -1.77
N ILE A 209 -19.37 4.54 -2.31
CA ILE A 209 -20.81 4.74 -2.08
C ILE A 209 -21.46 3.60 -1.30
N THR A 210 -20.66 2.76 -0.65
CA THR A 210 -21.18 1.57 0.06
C THR A 210 -21.99 1.95 1.29
N ASP A 211 -21.40 2.75 2.19
CA ASP A 211 -21.99 3.13 3.47
C ASP A 211 -22.34 4.63 3.53
N GLY A 212 -22.53 5.24 2.36
CA GLY A 212 -22.73 6.66 2.22
C GLY A 212 -22.15 7.16 0.90
N CYS A 213 -21.52 8.32 0.92
CA CYS A 213 -20.85 8.87 -0.25
C CYS A 213 -19.56 9.56 0.21
N THR A 214 -18.48 8.79 0.25
CA THR A 214 -17.16 9.28 0.67
C THR A 214 -16.29 9.53 -0.56
N GLN A 215 -15.83 10.75 -0.75
CA GLN A 215 -14.87 11.06 -1.80
C GLN A 215 -13.51 10.43 -1.46
N ILE A 216 -12.99 9.60 -2.34
CA ILE A 216 -11.72 8.89 -2.16
C ILE A 216 -10.61 9.40 -3.07
N ALA A 217 -10.94 10.01 -4.20
CA ALA A 217 -9.95 10.63 -5.07
C ALA A 217 -10.55 11.73 -5.95
N LEU A 218 -9.70 12.64 -6.38
CA LEU A 218 -9.97 13.64 -7.41
C LEU A 218 -8.80 13.67 -8.40
N TYR A 219 -9.12 13.56 -9.67
CA TYR A 219 -8.22 13.93 -10.76
C TYR A 219 -8.74 15.16 -11.47
N ALA A 220 -7.89 16.13 -11.73
CA ALA A 220 -8.20 17.27 -12.59
C ALA A 220 -6.98 17.56 -13.47
N GLU A 221 -7.21 17.72 -14.77
CA GLU A 221 -6.16 18.13 -15.66
C GLU A 221 -5.69 19.56 -15.30
N ARG A 222 -4.40 19.70 -15.01
CA ARG A 222 -3.82 21.03 -14.84
C ARG A 222 -3.71 21.68 -16.21
N LYS A 223 -4.49 22.70 -16.47
CA LYS A 223 -4.21 23.59 -17.60
C LYS A 223 -2.84 24.23 -17.36
N ARG A 224 -1.90 23.87 -18.24
CA ARG A 224 -0.60 24.54 -18.31
C ARG A 224 -0.76 25.93 -18.91
#